data_398ca0b7492e2b0216126c79b6b06c30
#
_entry.id   398ca0b7492e2b0216126c79b6b06c30
#
_cell.length_a   1.000
_cell.length_b   1.000
_cell.length_c   1.000
_cell.angle_alpha   90.00
_cell.angle_beta   90.00
_cell.angle_gamma   90.00
#
_symmetry.space_group_name_H-M   'P 1'
#
loop_
_entity.id
_entity.type
_entity.pdbx_description
1 polymer ?
#
loop_
_entity_poly.entity_id
_entity_poly.type
_entity_poly.pdbx_seq_one_letter_code
_entity_poly.pdbx_strand_id
1 'polypeptide(L)'
;MININKLKKIKSNFPVMIGKNALTKKDCKKLISEIKNTDNFDDLIQGGRNRINKGSKNFKNYLKKSKLSNKLFNQFNSQLFYKKVESKFKKIFKDYSWTNTYMPKKFLRNKYTNKRLMNSKELMKMLGTNYKNPNVNLDIDFSVSRGGYRLKPHRDDVTRLYNFLIYLNDIPKKNGGSLTIFKKKTDKEIRKTFKRFPKINQLSKVKEFTPSSGSVIFFQSTPNSYHGVKLFREMNGKKRFFIYGSYALSSPVVWKFKNVSYVPFIKKTNKKLLTSSHDSDYLLRKAS
;
A
#
# COMPACT_ATOMS: atom_id res chain seq x y z
N MET A 1 11.55 5.31 -15.41
CA MET A 1 10.09 5.56 -15.22
C MET A 1 9.34 4.24 -15.26
N ILE A 2 8.25 4.08 -14.47
CA ILE A 2 7.51 2.83 -14.40
C ILE A 2 6.73 2.58 -15.69
N ASN A 3 6.98 1.40 -16.29
CA ASN A 3 6.24 0.92 -17.43
C ASN A 3 5.08 0.02 -16.97
N ILE A 4 3.88 0.59 -16.96
CA ILE A 4 2.64 -0.07 -16.49
C ILE A 4 2.22 -1.24 -17.40
N ASN A 5 2.65 -1.24 -18.68
CA ASN A 5 2.29 -2.32 -19.62
C ASN A 5 2.93 -3.65 -19.22
N LYS A 6 4.06 -3.61 -18.53
CA LYS A 6 4.74 -4.81 -18.00
C LYS A 6 4.02 -5.48 -16.83
N LEU A 7 3.00 -4.82 -16.22
CA LEU A 7 2.23 -5.41 -15.13
C LEU A 7 1.33 -6.54 -15.64
N LYS A 8 1.49 -7.73 -15.08
CA LYS A 8 0.70 -8.93 -15.38
C LYS A 8 -0.04 -9.42 -14.12
N LYS A 9 -1.23 -10.01 -14.33
CA LYS A 9 -2.02 -10.63 -13.25
C LYS A 9 -1.25 -11.77 -12.60
N ILE A 10 -1.38 -11.90 -11.28
CA ILE A 10 -0.90 -13.03 -10.52
C ILE A 10 -2.10 -13.76 -9.91
N LYS A 11 -2.05 -15.10 -9.91
CA LYS A 11 -3.05 -15.93 -9.21
C LYS A 11 -2.90 -15.69 -7.71
N SER A 12 -3.92 -15.12 -7.10
CA SER A 12 -4.00 -14.76 -5.67
C SER A 12 -5.46 -14.65 -5.23
N ASN A 13 -5.71 -14.58 -3.93
CA ASN A 13 -7.05 -14.44 -3.34
C ASN A 13 -7.61 -12.99 -3.35
N PHE A 14 -6.84 -12.05 -3.86
CA PHE A 14 -7.26 -10.68 -4.12
C PHE A 14 -6.46 -10.13 -5.31
N PRO A 15 -6.86 -9.00 -5.91
CA PRO A 15 -6.19 -8.47 -7.09
C PRO A 15 -4.74 -8.07 -6.85
N VAL A 16 -3.82 -8.75 -7.54
CA VAL A 16 -2.37 -8.48 -7.53
C VAL A 16 -1.82 -8.50 -8.94
N MET A 17 -1.01 -7.52 -9.27
CA MET A 17 -0.22 -7.46 -10.50
C MET A 17 1.26 -7.31 -10.18
N ILE A 18 2.11 -7.93 -10.99
CA ILE A 18 3.57 -7.75 -10.93
C ILE A 18 4.13 -7.40 -12.30
N GLY A 19 5.08 -6.48 -12.33
CA GLY A 19 5.89 -6.19 -13.50
C GLY A 19 7.37 -6.45 -13.19
N LYS A 20 7.94 -7.48 -13.78
CA LYS A 20 9.40 -7.67 -13.78
C LYS A 20 10.04 -6.63 -14.69
N ASN A 21 11.15 -6.04 -14.26
CA ASN A 21 11.85 -4.98 -15.02
C ASN A 21 10.91 -3.83 -15.48
N ALA A 22 9.90 -3.50 -14.68
CA ALA A 22 9.00 -2.39 -14.94
C ALA A 22 9.67 -1.03 -14.68
N LEU A 23 10.75 -1.04 -13.90
CA LEU A 23 11.74 0.02 -13.78
C LEU A 23 13.08 -0.53 -14.26
N THR A 24 13.89 0.28 -14.95
CA THR A 24 15.20 -0.17 -15.47
C THR A 24 16.19 -0.37 -14.33
N LYS A 25 17.14 -1.30 -14.50
CA LYS A 25 18.24 -1.48 -13.52
C LYS A 25 19.10 -0.22 -13.36
N LYS A 26 19.28 0.55 -14.44
CA LYS A 26 19.98 1.86 -14.42
C LYS A 26 19.25 2.84 -13.50
N ASP A 27 17.91 2.98 -13.66
CA ASP A 27 17.10 3.85 -12.79
C ASP A 27 17.13 3.36 -11.32
N CYS A 28 17.08 2.05 -11.09
CA CYS A 28 17.19 1.49 -9.75
C CYS A 28 18.51 1.87 -9.06
N LYS A 29 19.63 1.70 -9.75
CA LYS A 29 20.96 2.09 -9.23
C LYS A 29 21.00 3.56 -8.88
N LYS A 30 20.48 4.44 -9.75
CA LYS A 30 20.43 5.86 -9.52
C LYS A 30 19.54 6.26 -8.33
N LEU A 31 18.34 5.66 -8.21
CA LEU A 31 17.46 5.86 -7.06
C LEU A 31 18.09 5.42 -5.74
N ILE A 32 18.82 4.29 -5.73
CA ILE A 32 19.58 3.85 -4.56
C ILE A 32 20.64 4.87 -4.18
N SER A 33 21.38 5.42 -5.15
CA SER A 33 22.36 6.48 -4.91
C SER A 33 21.71 7.72 -4.30
N GLU A 34 20.58 8.17 -4.87
CA GLU A 34 19.82 9.32 -4.34
C GLU A 34 19.33 9.07 -2.90
N ILE A 35 18.87 7.83 -2.57
CA ILE A 35 18.44 7.48 -1.20
C ILE A 35 19.64 7.41 -0.24
N LYS A 36 20.79 6.90 -0.69
CA LYS A 36 22.00 6.81 0.13
C LYS A 36 22.62 8.18 0.47
N ASN A 37 22.47 9.12 -0.44
CA ASN A 37 23.03 10.49 -0.30
C ASN A 37 22.14 11.39 0.56
N THR A 38 21.14 10.84 1.25
CA THR A 38 20.35 11.59 2.23
C THR A 38 20.67 11.13 3.63
N ASP A 39 20.97 12.07 4.50
CA ASP A 39 21.22 11.81 5.93
C ASP A 39 19.95 11.95 6.77
N ASN A 40 18.89 12.53 6.19
CA ASN A 40 17.67 12.91 6.88
C ASN A 40 16.52 11.97 6.55
N PHE A 41 16.40 10.89 7.29
CA PHE A 41 15.19 10.04 7.31
C PHE A 41 14.19 10.59 8.33
N ASP A 42 12.90 10.41 8.06
CA ASP A 42 11.84 10.93 8.93
C ASP A 42 11.63 10.11 10.18
N ASP A 43 11.70 8.80 10.04
CA ASP A 43 11.53 7.90 11.17
C ASP A 43 12.19 6.53 10.94
N LEU A 44 12.45 5.85 12.05
CA LEU A 44 12.80 4.45 12.11
C LEU A 44 11.52 3.67 12.44
N ILE A 45 10.92 3.04 11.43
CA ILE A 45 9.77 2.19 11.66
C ILE A 45 10.21 0.78 11.99
N GLN A 46 9.65 0.25 13.09
CA GLN A 46 9.70 -1.15 13.53
C GLN A 46 10.81 -2.01 12.90
N GLY A 47 11.83 -2.26 13.66
CA GLY A 47 12.84 -3.26 13.29
C GLY A 47 13.71 -2.88 12.10
N GLY A 48 14.17 -1.62 11.99
CA GLY A 48 15.25 -1.27 11.08
C GLY A 48 14.85 -0.77 9.69
N ARG A 49 13.69 -0.17 9.53
CA ARG A 49 13.31 0.57 8.32
C ARG A 49 13.43 2.07 8.54
N ASN A 50 14.25 2.72 7.73
CA ASN A 50 14.30 4.17 7.61
C ASN A 50 13.51 4.59 6.35
N ARG A 51 12.81 5.70 6.40
CA ARG A 51 12.04 6.20 5.27
C ARG A 51 12.04 7.72 5.18
N ILE A 52 11.84 8.20 3.96
CA ILE A 52 11.59 9.57 3.61
C ILE A 52 10.14 9.65 3.15
N ASN A 53 9.26 10.19 4.00
CA ASN A 53 7.82 10.16 3.81
C ASN A 53 7.31 11.39 3.06
N LYS A 54 6.39 11.17 2.13
CA LYS A 54 5.59 12.27 1.58
C LYS A 54 4.91 13.05 2.73
N GLY A 55 5.08 14.37 2.69
CA GLY A 55 4.51 15.27 3.69
C GLY A 55 5.49 15.81 4.72
N SER A 56 6.65 15.19 4.88
CA SER A 56 7.70 15.70 5.75
C SER A 56 8.50 16.83 5.09
N LYS A 57 9.19 17.61 5.93
CA LYS A 57 10.17 18.59 5.46
C LYS A 57 11.31 17.90 4.72
N ASN A 58 11.76 16.74 5.25
CA ASN A 58 12.82 15.96 4.65
C ASN A 58 12.45 15.45 3.25
N PHE A 59 11.21 15.02 3.02
CA PHE A 59 10.74 14.60 1.70
C PHE A 59 10.84 15.72 0.66
N LYS A 60 10.43 16.93 1.02
CA LYS A 60 10.53 18.10 0.11
C LYS A 60 11.98 18.41 -0.24
N ASN A 61 12.86 18.42 0.77
CA ASN A 61 14.29 18.68 0.58
C ASN A 61 14.96 17.57 -0.24
N TYR A 62 14.60 16.32 0.02
CA TYR A 62 15.06 15.16 -0.73
C TYR A 62 14.70 15.29 -2.22
N LEU A 63 13.44 15.59 -2.56
CA LEU A 63 13.01 15.72 -3.95
C LEU A 63 13.67 16.87 -4.70
N LYS A 64 14.00 17.98 -4.01
CA LYS A 64 14.75 19.09 -4.61
C LYS A 64 16.14 18.66 -5.08
N LYS A 65 16.82 17.79 -4.29
CA LYS A 65 18.17 17.30 -4.56
C LYS A 65 18.20 16.03 -5.43
N SER A 66 17.10 15.32 -5.55
CA SER A 66 17.01 13.95 -6.13
C SER A 66 16.16 13.93 -7.40
N LYS A 67 16.82 14.20 -8.52
CA LYS A 67 16.21 14.44 -9.84
C LYS A 67 15.32 13.28 -10.32
N LEU A 68 15.80 12.04 -10.16
CA LEU A 68 15.08 10.86 -10.62
C LEU A 68 13.93 10.49 -9.67
N SER A 69 14.15 10.61 -8.36
CA SER A 69 13.12 10.42 -7.35
C SER A 69 11.97 11.42 -7.51
N ASN A 70 12.30 12.70 -7.80
CA ASN A 70 11.30 13.72 -8.12
C ASN A 70 10.51 13.37 -9.40
N LYS A 71 11.19 12.95 -10.46
CA LYS A 71 10.54 12.53 -11.71
C LYS A 71 9.60 11.34 -11.47
N LEU A 72 10.04 10.35 -10.67
CA LEU A 72 9.23 9.21 -10.31
C LEU A 72 8.02 9.62 -9.45
N PHE A 73 8.24 10.47 -8.45
CA PHE A 73 7.17 11.03 -7.63
C PHE A 73 6.12 11.73 -8.49
N ASN A 74 6.53 12.61 -9.42
CA ASN A 74 5.61 13.31 -10.30
C ASN A 74 4.83 12.37 -11.22
N GLN A 75 5.44 11.27 -11.69
CA GLN A 75 4.70 10.24 -12.41
C GLN A 75 3.56 9.66 -11.56
N PHE A 76 3.85 9.21 -10.34
CA PHE A 76 2.84 8.64 -9.44
C PHE A 76 1.81 9.69 -8.99
N ASN A 77 2.24 10.92 -8.77
CA ASN A 77 1.38 12.02 -8.32
C ASN A 77 0.57 12.67 -9.47
N SER A 78 0.43 11.99 -10.60
CA SER A 78 -0.34 12.47 -11.74
C SER A 78 -1.70 11.74 -11.85
N GLN A 79 -2.74 12.50 -12.17
CA GLN A 79 -4.06 11.94 -12.44
C GLN A 79 -4.04 10.93 -13.60
N LEU A 80 -3.24 11.21 -14.62
CA LEU A 80 -3.10 10.33 -15.77
C LEU A 80 -2.56 8.96 -15.38
N PHE A 81 -1.51 8.91 -14.54
CA PHE A 81 -0.93 7.65 -14.09
C PHE A 81 -1.90 6.88 -13.19
N TYR A 82 -2.57 7.57 -12.26
CA TYR A 82 -3.60 6.97 -11.43
C TYR A 82 -4.71 6.31 -12.29
N LYS A 83 -5.25 7.04 -13.27
CA LYS A 83 -6.27 6.50 -14.18
C LYS A 83 -5.77 5.27 -14.97
N LYS A 84 -4.51 5.28 -15.40
CA LYS A 84 -3.89 4.10 -16.06
C LYS A 84 -3.84 2.89 -15.12
N VAL A 85 -3.46 3.08 -13.85
CA VAL A 85 -3.45 2.01 -12.84
C VAL A 85 -4.86 1.48 -12.62
N GLU A 86 -5.81 2.36 -12.36
CA GLU A 86 -7.21 2.01 -12.13
C GLU A 86 -7.84 1.26 -13.31
N SER A 87 -7.66 1.78 -14.52
CA SER A 87 -8.16 1.14 -15.76
C SER A 87 -7.59 -0.24 -15.94
N LYS A 88 -6.28 -0.42 -15.66
CA LYS A 88 -5.64 -1.73 -15.77
C LYS A 88 -6.20 -2.73 -14.74
N PHE A 89 -6.46 -2.31 -13.51
CA PHE A 89 -7.13 -3.14 -12.52
C PHE A 89 -8.54 -3.52 -12.96
N LYS A 90 -9.35 -2.57 -13.40
CA LYS A 90 -10.71 -2.82 -13.90
C LYS A 90 -10.73 -3.80 -15.07
N LYS A 91 -9.80 -3.67 -16.02
CA LYS A 91 -9.69 -4.58 -17.17
C LYS A 91 -9.33 -6.01 -16.76
N ILE A 92 -8.41 -6.18 -15.79
CA ILE A 92 -7.83 -7.48 -15.42
C ILE A 92 -8.69 -8.20 -14.36
N PHE A 93 -9.32 -7.46 -13.46
CA PHE A 93 -10.06 -7.98 -12.30
C PHE A 93 -11.51 -7.51 -12.32
N LYS A 94 -12.25 -7.94 -13.33
CA LYS A 94 -13.66 -7.53 -13.57
C LYS A 94 -14.59 -7.75 -12.39
N ASP A 95 -14.35 -8.80 -11.60
CA ASP A 95 -15.17 -9.15 -10.44
C ASP A 95 -14.93 -8.29 -9.20
N TYR A 96 -13.85 -7.48 -9.19
CA TYR A 96 -13.51 -6.59 -8.09
C TYR A 96 -13.74 -5.14 -8.48
N SER A 97 -14.73 -4.54 -7.86
CA SER A 97 -14.99 -3.12 -7.99
C SER A 97 -15.08 -2.45 -6.63
N TRP A 98 -14.98 -1.17 -6.60
CA TRP A 98 -15.37 -0.35 -5.47
C TRP A 98 -16.53 0.54 -5.87
N THR A 99 -17.35 0.93 -4.90
CA THR A 99 -18.63 1.56 -5.22
C THR A 99 -18.44 2.98 -5.73
N ASN A 100 -19.31 3.38 -6.63
CA ASN A 100 -19.33 4.73 -7.18
C ASN A 100 -19.66 5.81 -6.14
N THR A 101 -20.22 5.43 -4.99
CA THR A 101 -20.52 6.34 -3.88
C THR A 101 -19.31 7.10 -3.41
N TYR A 102 -18.11 6.51 -3.60
CA TYR A 102 -16.83 7.07 -3.19
C TYR A 102 -15.87 7.22 -4.36
N MET A 103 -16.36 7.35 -5.59
CA MET A 103 -15.49 7.63 -6.75
C MET A 103 -14.82 8.98 -6.59
N PRO A 104 -13.51 9.06 -6.61
CA PRO A 104 -12.82 10.33 -6.54
C PRO A 104 -13.09 11.11 -7.82
N LYS A 105 -13.72 12.27 -7.69
CA LYS A 105 -13.89 13.20 -8.82
C LYS A 105 -12.60 13.96 -9.09
N LYS A 106 -11.75 14.13 -8.10
CA LYS A 106 -10.56 14.96 -8.17
C LYS A 106 -9.34 14.25 -7.56
N PHE A 107 -8.25 14.20 -8.31
CA PHE A 107 -6.96 13.80 -7.82
C PHE A 107 -6.25 15.02 -7.22
N LEU A 108 -5.96 14.99 -5.93
CA LEU A 108 -5.26 16.09 -5.27
C LEU A 108 -3.77 16.03 -5.59
N ARG A 109 -3.33 16.92 -6.46
CA ARG A 109 -1.91 17.21 -6.63
C ARG A 109 -1.42 18.05 -5.45
N ASN A 110 -0.18 17.84 -5.04
CA ASN A 110 0.58 18.76 -4.18
C ASN A 110 0.05 19.01 -2.76
N LYS A 111 -0.97 18.32 -2.29
CA LYS A 111 -1.37 18.44 -0.89
C LYS A 111 -0.47 17.57 -0.03
N TYR A 112 0.67 18.13 0.38
CA TYR A 112 1.56 17.53 1.35
C TYR A 112 0.93 17.68 2.72
N THR A 113 0.33 16.64 3.23
CA THR A 113 -0.12 16.59 4.61
C THR A 113 0.85 15.72 5.40
N ASN A 114 1.40 16.23 6.48
CA ASN A 114 2.19 15.45 7.44
C ASN A 114 1.33 14.43 8.18
N LYS A 115 0.03 14.50 8.02
CA LYS A 115 -0.89 13.56 8.62
C LYS A 115 -1.00 12.35 7.71
N ARG A 116 -0.80 11.16 8.23
CA ARG A 116 -1.40 9.96 7.65
C ARG A 116 -2.83 10.35 7.28
N LEU A 117 -3.25 9.97 6.11
CA LEU A 117 -4.40 10.48 5.37
C LEU A 117 -5.68 10.69 6.18
N MET A 118 -5.78 10.15 7.37
CA MET A 118 -6.77 10.52 8.37
C MET A 118 -6.32 10.08 9.76
N ASN A 119 -6.32 11.04 10.68
CA ASN A 119 -6.54 10.67 12.05
C ASN A 119 -8.02 10.25 12.17
N SER A 120 -8.33 9.50 13.14
CA SER A 120 -9.65 8.96 13.39
C SER A 120 -10.74 9.99 13.67
N LYS A 121 -10.41 11.17 14.18
CA LYS A 121 -11.38 12.27 14.32
C LYS A 121 -11.88 12.72 12.95
N GLU A 122 -10.98 12.85 11.99
CA GLU A 122 -11.33 13.21 10.61
C GLU A 122 -12.14 12.11 9.93
N LEU A 123 -11.77 10.84 10.14
CA LEU A 123 -12.53 9.71 9.63
C LEU A 123 -13.97 9.69 10.17
N MET A 124 -14.14 9.95 11.47
CA MET A 124 -15.46 9.95 12.09
C MET A 124 -16.30 11.17 11.73
N LYS A 125 -15.69 12.34 11.62
CA LYS A 125 -16.35 13.52 11.07
C LYS A 125 -16.87 13.28 9.67
N MET A 126 -16.09 12.55 8.85
CA MET A 126 -16.46 12.21 7.49
C MET A 126 -17.54 11.14 7.39
N LEU A 127 -17.55 10.14 8.26
CA LEU A 127 -18.61 9.14 8.28
C LEU A 127 -19.96 9.71 8.71
N GLY A 128 -19.95 10.83 9.44
CA GLY A 128 -21.14 11.59 9.82
C GLY A 128 -21.60 12.61 8.79
N THR A 129 -20.80 12.88 7.77
CA THR A 129 -21.16 13.82 6.68
C THR A 129 -21.37 13.03 5.39
N ASN A 130 -22.38 13.44 4.59
CA ASN A 130 -22.60 12.93 3.23
C ASN A 130 -21.41 13.28 2.33
N TYR A 131 -20.34 12.49 2.39
CA TYR A 131 -19.12 12.74 1.63
C TYR A 131 -19.33 12.39 0.15
N LYS A 132 -19.82 13.37 -0.60
CA LYS A 132 -20.17 13.17 -2.01
C LYS A 132 -18.99 12.99 -2.94
N ASN A 133 -17.76 13.40 -2.55
CA ASN A 133 -16.60 13.44 -3.46
C ASN A 133 -15.26 13.20 -2.74
N PRO A 134 -14.92 11.97 -2.39
CA PRO A 134 -13.61 11.70 -1.81
C PRO A 134 -12.49 11.94 -2.84
N ASN A 135 -11.44 12.62 -2.39
CA ASN A 135 -10.25 12.82 -3.21
C ASN A 135 -9.33 11.60 -3.11
N VAL A 136 -8.65 11.27 -4.20
CA VAL A 136 -7.53 10.33 -4.17
C VAL A 136 -6.25 11.08 -3.83
N ASN A 137 -5.54 10.58 -2.84
CA ASN A 137 -4.22 11.05 -2.47
C ASN A 137 -3.19 9.97 -2.74
N LEU A 138 -2.00 10.40 -3.14
CA LEU A 138 -0.83 9.54 -3.16
C LEU A 138 -0.15 9.60 -1.79
N ASP A 139 0.05 8.44 -1.18
CA ASP A 139 1.00 8.23 -0.10
C ASP A 139 2.21 7.49 -0.68
N ILE A 140 3.42 7.99 -0.45
CA ILE A 140 4.65 7.40 -0.98
C ILE A 140 5.82 7.69 -0.05
N ASP A 141 6.67 6.69 0.10
CA ASP A 141 7.94 6.83 0.80
C ASP A 141 9.09 6.14 0.04
N PHE A 142 10.27 6.71 0.17
CA PHE A 142 11.54 6.11 -0.25
C PHE A 142 12.20 5.49 0.97
N SER A 143 12.53 4.21 0.88
CA SER A 143 12.87 3.42 2.06
C SER A 143 14.14 2.62 1.91
N VAL A 144 14.84 2.49 3.02
CA VAL A 144 15.91 1.51 3.21
C VAL A 144 15.63 0.70 4.47
N SER A 145 15.77 -0.61 4.40
CA SER A 145 15.73 -1.47 5.59
C SER A 145 17.06 -2.17 5.81
N ARG A 146 17.42 -2.26 7.09
CA ARG A 146 18.54 -3.01 7.62
C ARG A 146 18.04 -4.35 8.15
N GLY A 147 18.93 -5.19 8.65
CA GLY A 147 18.58 -6.43 9.33
C GLY A 147 17.54 -6.24 10.43
N GLY A 148 16.71 -7.25 10.66
CA GLY A 148 15.62 -7.21 11.64
C GLY A 148 14.28 -6.71 11.11
N TYR A 149 14.23 -6.05 9.96
CA TYR A 149 12.96 -5.55 9.40
C TYR A 149 12.00 -6.68 9.04
N ARG A 150 10.80 -6.59 9.57
CA ARG A 150 9.67 -7.49 9.25
C ARG A 150 8.34 -6.76 9.39
N LEU A 151 7.33 -7.22 8.68
CA LEU A 151 5.94 -6.83 8.93
C LEU A 151 5.08 -8.08 9.14
N LYS A 152 4.41 -8.15 10.29
CA LYS A 152 3.44 -9.22 10.55
C LYS A 152 2.33 -9.20 9.51
N PRO A 153 1.67 -10.33 9.23
CA PRO A 153 0.53 -10.36 8.34
C PRO A 153 -0.55 -9.38 8.78
N HIS A 154 -0.99 -8.55 7.84
CA HIS A 154 -2.01 -7.55 8.06
C HIS A 154 -2.70 -7.22 6.73
N ARG A 155 -3.81 -6.53 6.79
CA ARG A 155 -4.33 -5.75 5.68
C ARG A 155 -4.08 -4.26 5.95
N ASP A 156 -4.00 -3.51 4.90
CA ASP A 156 -3.81 -2.06 5.02
C ASP A 156 -5.07 -1.35 5.51
N ASP A 157 -4.93 -0.05 5.71
CA ASP A 157 -6.01 0.82 6.14
C ASP A 157 -7.18 0.79 5.16
N VAL A 158 -8.39 0.97 5.67
CA VAL A 158 -9.65 0.92 4.91
C VAL A 158 -9.79 2.04 3.89
N THR A 159 -8.98 3.07 3.98
CA THR A 159 -8.96 4.18 3.01
C THR A 159 -8.13 3.88 1.76
N ARG A 160 -7.30 2.86 1.78
CA ARG A 160 -6.40 2.53 0.65
C ARG A 160 -7.14 1.84 -0.48
N LEU A 161 -6.87 2.27 -1.70
CA LEU A 161 -7.37 1.66 -2.94
C LEU A 161 -6.38 0.69 -3.52
N TYR A 162 -5.22 1.21 -3.89
CA TYR A 162 -4.17 0.47 -4.57
C TYR A 162 -2.85 0.72 -3.85
N ASN A 163 -2.21 -0.34 -3.42
CA ASN A 163 -0.86 -0.28 -2.88
C ASN A 163 0.15 -0.65 -3.95
N PHE A 164 1.35 -0.11 -3.84
CA PHE A 164 2.47 -0.50 -4.69
C PHE A 164 3.76 -0.64 -3.89
N LEU A 165 4.60 -1.54 -4.39
CA LEU A 165 5.95 -1.77 -3.88
C LEU A 165 6.89 -1.89 -5.07
N ILE A 166 7.98 -1.12 -5.05
CA ILE A 166 9.02 -1.12 -6.06
C ILE A 166 10.31 -1.58 -5.39
N TYR A 167 10.84 -2.71 -5.81
CA TYR A 167 12.15 -3.16 -5.36
C TYR A 167 13.25 -2.52 -6.18
N LEU A 168 14.23 -1.92 -5.51
CA LEU A 168 15.34 -1.23 -6.18
C LEU A 168 16.58 -2.10 -6.29
N ASN A 169 16.73 -3.13 -5.45
CA ASN A 169 17.84 -4.08 -5.53
C ASN A 169 17.41 -5.52 -5.33
N ASP A 170 18.26 -6.42 -5.81
CA ASP A 170 18.09 -7.85 -5.61
C ASP A 170 18.49 -8.23 -4.17
N ILE A 171 17.65 -9.02 -3.52
CA ILE A 171 17.92 -9.64 -2.23
C ILE A 171 17.77 -11.15 -2.38
N PRO A 172 18.78 -11.95 -2.06
CA PRO A 172 18.67 -13.40 -2.12
C PRO A 172 17.54 -13.92 -1.22
N LYS A 173 16.84 -14.96 -1.66
CA LYS A 173 15.69 -15.53 -0.94
C LYS A 173 16.03 -15.92 0.51
N LYS A 174 17.25 -16.42 0.75
CA LYS A 174 17.75 -16.78 2.08
C LYS A 174 17.81 -15.61 3.05
N ASN A 175 18.01 -14.38 2.55
CA ASN A 175 18.02 -13.16 3.35
C ASN A 175 16.64 -12.64 3.73
N GLY A 176 15.55 -13.18 3.15
CA GLY A 176 14.20 -12.74 3.45
C GLY A 176 13.83 -11.41 2.78
N GLY A 177 13.08 -10.55 3.52
CA GLY A 177 12.63 -9.25 2.98
C GLY A 177 11.53 -9.35 1.90
N SER A 178 11.05 -10.54 1.60
CA SER A 178 10.02 -10.82 0.59
C SER A 178 8.65 -10.33 1.05
N LEU A 179 7.89 -9.75 0.13
CA LEU A 179 6.45 -9.55 0.32
C LEU A 179 5.74 -10.89 0.24
N THR A 180 4.98 -11.23 1.25
CA THR A 180 4.19 -12.48 1.30
C THR A 180 2.70 -12.15 1.30
N ILE A 181 1.96 -12.85 0.45
CA ILE A 181 0.51 -12.79 0.35
C ILE A 181 -0.08 -13.99 1.09
N PHE A 182 -1.14 -13.73 1.84
CA PHE A 182 -1.83 -14.75 2.64
C PHE A 182 -3.31 -14.83 2.30
N LYS A 183 -3.92 -15.98 2.56
CA LYS A 183 -5.37 -16.19 2.60
C LYS A 183 -5.79 -16.72 3.97
N LYS A 184 -7.03 -16.52 4.37
CA LYS A 184 -7.60 -17.20 5.54
C LYS A 184 -7.64 -18.70 5.28
N LYS A 185 -7.39 -19.51 6.32
CA LYS A 185 -7.41 -20.97 6.22
C LYS A 185 -8.82 -21.54 6.10
N THR A 186 -9.79 -20.87 6.72
CA THR A 186 -11.18 -21.34 6.74
C THR A 186 -12.11 -20.28 6.19
N ASP A 187 -12.84 -20.61 5.14
CA ASP A 187 -13.95 -19.80 4.63
C ASP A 187 -15.20 -19.92 5.52
N LYS A 188 -15.26 -20.94 6.41
CA LYS A 188 -16.38 -21.17 7.35
C LYS A 188 -16.55 -20.02 8.34
N GLU A 189 -15.51 -19.27 8.63
CA GLU A 189 -15.59 -18.03 9.40
C GLU A 189 -15.57 -16.79 8.50
N ILE A 190 -16.38 -16.72 7.48
CA ILE A 190 -16.80 -15.44 6.95
C ILE A 190 -17.72 -14.85 8.04
N ARG A 191 -17.14 -14.56 9.16
CA ARG A 191 -17.80 -13.70 10.14
C ARG A 191 -18.07 -12.37 9.44
N LYS A 192 -19.11 -11.71 9.85
CA LYS A 192 -19.52 -10.39 9.35
C LYS A 192 -18.41 -9.31 9.36
N THR A 193 -17.26 -9.60 9.99
CA THR A 193 -16.12 -8.68 10.15
C THR A 193 -14.78 -9.33 9.79
N PHE A 194 -13.88 -8.54 9.19
CA PHE A 194 -12.52 -8.95 8.83
C PHE A 194 -11.51 -8.17 9.68
N LYS A 195 -10.81 -8.84 10.58
CA LYS A 195 -9.77 -8.23 11.41
C LYS A 195 -8.59 -7.77 10.56
N ARG A 196 -8.05 -6.58 10.87
CA ARG A 196 -6.87 -6.02 10.21
C ARG A 196 -5.60 -6.84 10.49
N PHE A 197 -5.42 -7.31 11.72
CA PHE A 197 -4.28 -8.09 12.18
C PHE A 197 -4.74 -9.48 12.66
N PRO A 198 -4.87 -10.46 11.76
CA PRO A 198 -5.22 -11.82 12.14
C PRO A 198 -4.03 -12.51 12.83
N LYS A 199 -4.30 -13.54 13.62
CA LYS A 199 -3.26 -14.42 14.12
C LYS A 199 -2.64 -15.21 12.95
N ILE A 200 -1.32 -15.44 12.98
CA ILE A 200 -0.61 -16.13 11.88
C ILE A 200 -1.13 -17.53 11.61
N ASN A 201 -1.56 -18.25 12.64
CA ASN A 201 -2.14 -19.59 12.52
C ASN A 201 -3.51 -19.62 11.79
N GLN A 202 -4.18 -18.47 11.67
CA GLN A 202 -5.43 -18.31 10.91
C GLN A 202 -5.20 -18.11 9.41
N LEU A 203 -3.94 -18.00 9.01
CA LEU A 203 -3.55 -17.68 7.64
C LEU A 203 -2.74 -18.82 7.02
N SER A 204 -2.88 -18.96 5.71
CA SER A 204 -1.97 -19.76 4.88
C SER A 204 -1.29 -18.87 3.85
N LYS A 205 -0.01 -19.16 3.58
CA LYS A 205 0.76 -18.48 2.55
C LYS A 205 0.24 -18.86 1.17
N VAL A 206 0.02 -17.86 0.32
CA VAL A 206 -0.41 -18.05 -1.07
C VAL A 206 0.76 -17.82 -2.03
N LYS A 207 1.47 -16.71 -1.86
CA LYS A 207 2.55 -16.31 -2.75
C LYS A 207 3.60 -15.51 -2.01
N GLU A 208 4.83 -15.61 -2.48
CA GLU A 208 5.97 -14.83 -1.98
C GLU A 208 6.68 -14.16 -3.14
N PHE A 209 7.01 -12.88 -2.98
CA PHE A 209 7.71 -12.07 -3.97
C PHE A 209 9.07 -11.67 -3.40
N THR A 210 10.10 -12.37 -3.83
CA THR A 210 11.49 -12.03 -3.48
C THR A 210 11.86 -10.68 -4.08
N PRO A 211 12.56 -9.80 -3.34
CA PRO A 211 13.01 -8.53 -3.88
C PRO A 211 13.88 -8.73 -5.11
N SER A 212 13.49 -8.13 -6.22
CA SER A 212 14.25 -8.14 -7.49
C SER A 212 14.26 -6.75 -8.09
N SER A 213 15.44 -6.28 -8.42
CA SER A 213 15.66 -4.93 -8.95
C SER A 213 14.75 -4.61 -10.13
N GLY A 214 14.03 -3.49 -10.03
CA GLY A 214 13.08 -3.04 -11.05
C GLY A 214 11.74 -3.76 -11.06
N SER A 215 11.51 -4.70 -10.13
CA SER A 215 10.19 -5.32 -9.97
C SER A 215 9.23 -4.40 -9.27
N VAL A 216 8.04 -4.29 -9.82
CA VAL A 216 6.94 -3.46 -9.30
C VAL A 216 5.73 -4.34 -9.03
N ILE A 217 5.21 -4.26 -7.84
CA ILE A 217 4.02 -4.99 -7.42
C ILE A 217 2.93 -3.95 -7.13
N PHE A 218 1.75 -4.16 -7.71
CA PHE A 218 0.54 -3.43 -7.36
C PHE A 218 -0.50 -4.40 -6.82
N PHE A 219 -1.23 -4.00 -5.79
CA PHE A 219 -2.36 -4.78 -5.29
C PHE A 219 -3.48 -3.89 -4.75
N GLN A 220 -4.70 -4.40 -4.85
CA GLN A 220 -5.87 -3.75 -4.27
C GLN A 220 -5.94 -4.01 -2.77
N SER A 221 -6.26 -2.97 -2.00
CA SER A 221 -6.42 -3.04 -0.53
C SER A 221 -7.84 -3.47 -0.16
N THR A 222 -8.20 -4.71 -0.51
CA THR A 222 -9.49 -5.30 -0.20
C THR A 222 -9.54 -5.84 1.23
N PRO A 223 -10.71 -6.20 1.77
CA PRO A 223 -10.84 -6.86 3.08
C PRO A 223 -10.03 -8.15 3.22
N ASN A 224 -9.73 -8.81 2.09
CA ASN A 224 -8.98 -10.07 2.03
C ASN A 224 -7.50 -9.90 1.67
N SER A 225 -7.01 -8.68 1.54
CA SER A 225 -5.64 -8.38 1.07
C SER A 225 -4.59 -8.55 2.16
N TYR A 226 -4.60 -9.71 2.83
CA TYR A 226 -3.61 -10.01 3.87
C TYR A 226 -2.24 -10.19 3.25
N HIS A 227 -1.29 -9.43 3.76
CA HIS A 227 0.10 -9.48 3.32
C HIS A 227 1.04 -9.12 4.47
N GLY A 228 2.32 -9.41 4.28
CA GLY A 228 3.35 -9.10 5.27
C GLY A 228 4.72 -9.13 4.62
N VAL A 229 5.75 -8.79 5.39
CA VAL A 229 7.14 -8.87 4.93
C VAL A 229 7.89 -9.85 5.82
N LYS A 230 8.54 -10.84 5.19
CA LYS A 230 9.43 -11.77 5.88
C LYS A 230 10.58 -11.03 6.56
N LEU A 231 11.01 -11.55 7.69
CA LEU A 231 12.20 -11.06 8.36
C LEU A 231 13.36 -10.93 7.36
N PHE A 232 13.87 -9.73 7.23
CA PHE A 232 15.05 -9.43 6.44
C PHE A 232 16.30 -9.64 7.32
N ARG A 233 17.21 -10.48 6.85
CA ARG A 233 18.52 -10.70 7.46
C ARG A 233 19.56 -10.04 6.59
N GLU A 234 20.21 -9.03 7.15
CA GLU A 234 21.33 -8.36 6.48
C GLU A 234 22.51 -9.32 6.40
N MET A 235 23.15 -9.38 5.24
CA MET A 235 24.40 -10.10 5.06
C MET A 235 25.40 -9.19 4.35
N ASN A 236 26.59 -9.08 4.88
CA ASN A 236 27.69 -8.30 4.32
C ASN A 236 27.29 -6.82 4.07
N GLY A 237 26.60 -6.18 5.03
CA GLY A 237 26.17 -4.80 4.93
C GLY A 237 25.09 -4.52 3.84
N LYS A 238 24.55 -5.57 3.21
CA LYS A 238 23.61 -5.39 2.09
C LYS A 238 22.23 -4.99 2.59
N LYS A 239 21.90 -3.73 2.41
CA LYS A 239 20.60 -3.14 2.76
C LYS A 239 19.56 -3.41 1.67
N ARG A 240 18.26 -3.43 2.04
CA ARG A 240 17.13 -3.57 1.13
C ARG A 240 16.55 -2.19 0.83
N PHE A 241 16.64 -1.76 -0.44
CA PHE A 241 16.09 -0.49 -0.94
C PHE A 241 14.78 -0.73 -1.66
N PHE A 242 13.79 0.10 -1.36
CA PHE A 242 12.47 -0.01 -1.99
C PHE A 242 11.68 1.29 -1.87
N ILE A 243 10.67 1.42 -2.73
CA ILE A 243 9.69 2.49 -2.65
C ILE A 243 8.35 1.82 -2.36
N TYR A 244 7.64 2.31 -1.36
CA TYR A 244 6.31 1.85 -1.00
C TYR A 244 5.34 3.03 -1.09
N GLY A 245 4.11 2.73 -1.47
CA GLY A 245 3.07 3.74 -1.47
C GLY A 245 1.69 3.19 -1.73
N SER A 246 0.73 4.08 -1.73
CA SER A 246 -0.66 3.78 -2.03
C SER A 246 -1.41 4.96 -2.60
N TYR A 247 -2.38 4.65 -3.43
CA TYR A 247 -3.48 5.56 -3.69
C TYR A 247 -4.55 5.32 -2.64
N ALA A 248 -4.95 6.36 -1.94
CA ALA A 248 -5.93 6.27 -0.88
C ALA A 248 -7.00 7.35 -1.02
N LEU A 249 -8.20 7.02 -0.59
CA LEU A 249 -9.30 7.99 -0.50
C LEU A 249 -9.19 8.79 0.79
N SER A 250 -9.80 9.94 0.80
CA SER A 250 -10.06 10.68 2.05
C SER A 250 -11.22 10.06 2.87
N SER A 251 -11.78 8.94 2.42
CA SER A 251 -12.84 8.17 3.08
C SER A 251 -12.58 6.67 3.00
N PRO A 252 -13.24 5.85 3.83
CA PRO A 252 -13.18 4.40 3.71
C PRO A 252 -13.68 3.91 2.35
N VAL A 253 -13.01 2.88 1.83
CA VAL A 253 -13.37 2.26 0.55
C VAL A 253 -14.40 1.16 0.79
N VAL A 254 -15.50 1.21 0.07
CA VAL A 254 -16.48 0.12 0.00
C VAL A 254 -16.14 -0.76 -1.20
N TRP A 255 -15.75 -1.99 -0.93
CA TRP A 255 -15.42 -2.97 -1.97
C TRP A 255 -16.63 -3.83 -2.33
N LYS A 256 -16.83 -4.04 -3.63
CA LYS A 256 -17.78 -5.01 -4.17
C LYS A 256 -17.02 -6.17 -4.81
N PHE A 257 -17.44 -7.38 -4.49
CA PHE A 257 -16.98 -8.59 -5.15
C PHE A 257 -18.18 -9.46 -5.42
N LYS A 258 -18.51 -9.70 -6.68
CA LYS A 258 -19.75 -10.35 -7.11
C LYS A 258 -20.97 -9.62 -6.49
N ASN A 259 -21.80 -10.35 -5.77
CA ASN A 259 -23.02 -9.83 -5.13
C ASN A 259 -22.83 -9.45 -3.65
N VAL A 260 -21.58 -9.28 -3.23
CA VAL A 260 -21.26 -8.99 -1.83
C VAL A 260 -20.54 -7.64 -1.72
N SER A 261 -21.05 -6.80 -0.82
CA SER A 261 -20.40 -5.55 -0.47
C SER A 261 -19.66 -5.67 0.86
N TYR A 262 -18.39 -5.24 0.88
CA TYR A 262 -17.57 -5.16 2.07
C TYR A 262 -17.54 -3.71 2.54
N VAL A 263 -18.27 -3.42 3.61
CA VAL A 263 -18.37 -2.08 4.19
C VAL A 263 -17.39 -1.99 5.36
N PRO A 264 -16.59 -0.94 5.47
CA PRO A 264 -15.75 -0.74 6.63
C PRO A 264 -16.57 -0.52 7.88
N PHE A 265 -16.20 -1.21 8.96
CA PHE A 265 -16.78 -1.04 10.28
C PHE A 265 -15.78 -0.35 11.19
N ILE A 266 -16.22 0.70 11.86
CA ILE A 266 -15.44 1.46 12.83
C ILE A 266 -16.09 1.31 14.20
N LYS A 267 -15.36 0.68 15.10
CA LYS A 267 -15.83 0.45 16.45
C LYS A 267 -15.93 1.79 17.20
N LYS A 268 -17.12 2.17 17.60
CA LYS A 268 -17.35 3.26 18.57
C LYS A 268 -17.10 2.72 19.97
N THR A 269 -16.21 3.29 20.72
CA THR A 269 -16.13 3.09 22.17
C THR A 269 -16.76 4.27 22.90
N ASN A 270 -17.36 3.98 24.06
CA ASN A 270 -18.21 4.88 24.83
C ASN A 270 -17.51 6.13 25.40
N LYS A 271 -16.80 6.88 24.67
CA LYS A 271 -16.29 8.24 24.97
C LYS A 271 -15.00 8.62 24.26
N LYS A 272 -14.26 7.67 23.69
CA LYS A 272 -13.13 7.97 22.78
C LYS A 272 -13.26 7.09 21.58
N LEU A 273 -13.38 7.70 20.41
CA LEU A 273 -13.14 7.01 19.17
C LEU A 273 -11.77 6.38 19.26
N LEU A 274 -11.74 5.05 19.39
CA LEU A 274 -10.49 4.31 19.25
C LEU A 274 -9.99 4.48 17.82
N THR A 275 -9.08 5.29 17.75
CA THR A 275 -8.50 5.89 16.59
C THR A 275 -7.24 5.19 16.22
N SER A 276 -6.98 4.04 16.81
CA SER A 276 -5.92 3.20 16.30
C SER A 276 -6.41 2.62 14.97
N SER A 277 -5.69 2.92 13.94
CA SER A 277 -5.80 2.26 12.63
C SER A 277 -5.78 0.72 12.72
N HIS A 278 -5.81 0.19 13.92
CA HIS A 278 -5.66 -1.22 14.27
C HIS A 278 -6.99 -1.94 14.41
N ASP A 279 -8.10 -1.23 14.66
CA ASP A 279 -9.39 -1.83 14.98
C ASP A 279 -10.48 -1.63 13.92
N SER A 280 -10.11 -1.16 12.73
CA SER A 280 -11.07 -1.07 11.64
C SER A 280 -11.29 -2.44 11.02
N ASP A 281 -12.49 -2.96 11.15
CA ASP A 281 -12.96 -4.17 10.49
C ASP A 281 -13.87 -3.83 9.31
N TYR A 282 -13.96 -4.72 8.33
CA TYR A 282 -14.98 -4.66 7.31
C TYR A 282 -16.19 -5.51 7.68
N LEU A 283 -17.38 -4.96 7.53
CA LEU A 283 -18.62 -5.71 7.56
C LEU A 283 -18.90 -6.31 6.19
N LEU A 284 -19.33 -7.55 6.20
CA LEU A 284 -19.88 -8.22 5.03
C LEU A 284 -21.38 -7.92 4.97
N ARG A 285 -21.87 -7.34 3.91
CA ARG A 285 -23.30 -7.19 3.62
C ARG A 285 -23.62 -7.94 2.34
N LYS A 286 -24.71 -8.74 2.36
CA LYS A 286 -25.29 -9.25 1.13
C LYS A 286 -25.84 -8.06 0.34
N ALA A 287 -25.64 -8.05 -0.96
CA ALA A 287 -26.34 -7.11 -1.82
C ALA A 287 -27.84 -7.45 -1.74
N SER A 288 -28.62 -6.52 -1.27
CA SER A 288 -30.07 -6.56 -1.40
C SER A 288 -30.45 -6.37 -2.86
#